data_98733749ca474f086efb41946935c7d4
#
_entry.id   98733749ca474f086efb41946935c7d4
#
_cell.length_a   1.000
_cell.length_b   1.000
_cell.length_c   1.000
_cell.angle_alpha   90.00
_cell.angle_beta   90.00
_cell.angle_gamma   90.00
#
_symmetry.space_group_name_H-M   'P 1'
#
loop_
_entity.id
_entity.type
_entity.pdbx_description
1 polymer ?
#
loop_
_entity_poly.entity_id
_entity_poly.type
_entity_poly.pdbx_seq_one_letter_code
_entity_poly.pdbx_strand_id
1 'polypeptide(L)'
;DWQIIPWLKKSIYNKQGDKKHNPLTLLSKYKIFDNLIRSLQEAMIVLTMIYASILDLIYHIEIGPIIAVLIISAIMPTLLEIINRIIFKKEAETVQKTFTKTISGVKASLVRGVLALAILPDKAYFSANACIKTLYRLFFSKKHFLEWTTAEEAEKNAKKDLVSYYRNMTANVILGALGIVLLFVLPQNMASIFLFIISILWLIAPAIMWYISKEIKKQEKLNELKEEDKQYLLNIGKRTWQYFKDNLKEDTHYLPPDNYQEDRKPKVVLRTSSTNIGLALLAVVSGYDLGYESLEDTIERL
;
A
#
# COMPACT_ATOMS: atom_id res chain seq x y z
N ASP A 1 -4.52 11.80 -5.43
CA ASP A 1 -3.54 12.88 -5.19
C ASP A 1 -3.47 13.89 -6.33
N TRP A 2 -3.42 13.46 -7.60
CA TRP A 2 -3.25 14.34 -8.76
C TRP A 2 -4.40 15.35 -8.99
N GLN A 3 -5.63 15.04 -8.54
CA GLN A 3 -6.77 15.96 -8.58
C GLN A 3 -6.58 17.20 -7.71
N ILE A 4 -5.73 17.13 -6.70
CA ILE A 4 -5.47 18.25 -5.77
C ILE A 4 -4.28 19.13 -6.17
N ILE A 5 -3.65 18.89 -7.34
CA ILE A 5 -2.57 19.75 -7.87
C ILE A 5 -2.90 21.25 -7.82
N PRO A 6 -4.14 21.71 -8.14
CA PRO A 6 -4.47 23.14 -8.07
C PRO A 6 -4.22 23.76 -6.69
N TRP A 7 -4.22 22.97 -5.62
CA TRP A 7 -3.96 23.42 -4.26
C TRP A 7 -2.49 23.73 -3.95
N LEU A 8 -1.57 23.43 -4.88
CA LEU A 8 -0.17 23.89 -4.79
C LEU A 8 -0.02 25.37 -5.11
N LYS A 9 -0.98 25.98 -5.82
CA LYS A 9 -0.94 27.40 -6.21
C LYS A 9 -1.10 28.31 -4.99
N LYS A 10 -0.62 29.57 -5.11
CA LYS A 10 -0.79 30.60 -4.08
C LYS A 10 -2.24 31.01 -3.86
N SER A 11 -3.07 30.92 -4.91
CA SER A 11 -4.50 31.25 -4.87
C SER A 11 -5.33 30.16 -5.54
N ILE A 12 -6.53 29.98 -5.04
CA ILE A 12 -7.52 28.99 -5.50
C ILE A 12 -8.83 29.69 -5.79
N TYR A 13 -9.70 29.04 -6.57
CA TYR A 13 -11.04 29.52 -6.86
C TYR A 13 -12.05 28.77 -5.98
N ASN A 14 -13.01 29.51 -5.39
CA ASN A 14 -14.14 28.93 -4.68
C ASN A 14 -15.22 28.43 -5.67
N LYS A 15 -16.31 27.86 -5.14
CA LYS A 15 -17.44 27.37 -5.96
C LYS A 15 -18.12 28.50 -6.76
N GLN A 16 -18.03 29.73 -6.28
CA GLN A 16 -18.61 30.94 -6.92
C GLN A 16 -17.69 31.54 -7.99
N GLY A 17 -16.47 30.99 -8.15
CA GLY A 17 -15.49 31.49 -9.10
C GLY A 17 -14.59 32.62 -8.57
N ASP A 18 -14.72 33.00 -7.28
CA ASP A 18 -13.88 34.05 -6.69
C ASP A 18 -12.50 33.52 -6.37
N LYS A 19 -11.49 34.31 -6.66
CA LYS A 19 -10.11 34.01 -6.36
C LYS A 19 -9.81 34.32 -4.90
N LYS A 20 -9.44 33.29 -4.10
CA LYS A 20 -9.07 33.42 -2.69
C LYS A 20 -7.64 32.97 -2.45
N HIS A 21 -7.03 33.54 -1.40
CA HIS A 21 -5.72 33.06 -0.94
C HIS A 21 -5.83 31.61 -0.49
N ASN A 22 -4.85 30.80 -0.87
CA ASN A 22 -4.81 29.39 -0.48
C ASN A 22 -4.45 29.25 1.01
N PRO A 23 -5.33 28.70 1.88
CA PRO A 23 -5.10 28.57 3.32
C PRO A 23 -4.09 27.49 3.71
N LEU A 24 -3.63 26.65 2.73
CA LEU A 24 -2.73 25.56 3.02
C LEU A 24 -1.35 26.06 3.46
N THR A 25 -0.85 25.48 4.54
CA THR A 25 0.51 25.70 5.04
C THR A 25 1.56 25.15 4.04
N LEU A 26 2.81 25.62 4.17
CA LEU A 26 3.91 25.09 3.36
C LEU A 26 4.08 23.58 3.55
N LEU A 27 3.94 23.09 4.77
CA LEU A 27 4.02 21.65 5.08
C LEU A 27 2.92 20.85 4.35
N SER A 28 1.69 21.38 4.32
CA SER A 28 0.58 20.72 3.61
C SER A 28 0.84 20.64 2.10
N LYS A 29 1.38 21.72 1.50
CA LYS A 29 1.78 21.75 0.10
C LYS A 29 2.93 20.78 -0.19
N TYR A 30 3.93 20.72 0.71
CA TYR A 30 5.02 19.74 0.61
C TYR A 30 4.49 18.31 0.62
N LYS A 31 3.56 17.97 1.50
CA LYS A 31 2.94 16.63 1.54
C LYS A 31 2.22 16.27 0.23
N ILE A 32 1.50 17.23 -0.36
CA ILE A 32 0.86 17.03 -1.67
C ILE A 32 1.93 16.76 -2.73
N PHE A 33 2.97 17.59 -2.80
CA PHE A 33 4.05 17.46 -3.77
C PHE A 33 4.82 16.13 -3.61
N ASP A 34 5.14 15.74 -2.39
CA ASP A 34 5.80 14.47 -2.07
C ASP A 34 4.97 13.26 -2.52
N ASN A 35 3.64 13.28 -2.31
CA ASN A 35 2.75 12.24 -2.80
C ASN A 35 2.71 12.16 -4.33
N LEU A 36 2.77 13.32 -5.03
CA LEU A 36 2.83 13.33 -6.50
C LEU A 36 4.13 12.70 -7.01
N ILE A 37 5.28 13.05 -6.41
CA ILE A 37 6.57 12.47 -6.80
C ILE A 37 6.58 10.96 -6.54
N ARG A 38 6.11 10.53 -5.38
CA ARG A 38 6.05 9.09 -5.06
C ARG A 38 5.20 8.30 -6.05
N SER A 39 4.11 8.88 -6.54
CA SER A 39 3.26 8.21 -7.53
C SER A 39 3.90 8.08 -8.92
N LEU A 40 4.97 8.82 -9.21
CA LEU A 40 5.75 8.72 -10.46
C LEU A 40 6.99 7.83 -10.33
N GLN A 41 7.33 7.37 -9.14
CA GLN A 41 8.60 6.70 -8.85
C GLN A 41 8.83 5.50 -9.78
N GLU A 42 7.87 4.60 -9.90
CA GLU A 42 8.01 3.39 -10.73
C GLU A 42 8.17 3.74 -12.22
N ALA A 43 7.37 4.71 -12.69
CA ALA A 43 7.46 5.18 -14.08
C ALA A 43 8.84 5.81 -14.37
N MET A 44 9.36 6.61 -13.43
CA MET A 44 10.68 7.24 -13.58
C MET A 44 11.82 6.22 -13.54
N ILE A 45 11.72 5.16 -12.72
CA ILE A 45 12.71 4.07 -12.71
C ILE A 45 12.76 3.39 -14.09
N VAL A 46 11.60 3.01 -14.65
CA VAL A 46 11.53 2.38 -15.98
C VAL A 46 12.08 3.31 -17.06
N LEU A 47 11.70 4.58 -17.05
CA LEU A 47 12.23 5.57 -17.99
C LEU A 47 13.75 5.75 -17.86
N THR A 48 14.28 5.75 -16.65
CA THR A 48 15.72 5.81 -16.41
C THR A 48 16.44 4.58 -16.95
N MET A 49 15.87 3.39 -16.79
CA MET A 49 16.43 2.16 -17.37
C MET A 49 16.46 2.21 -18.90
N ILE A 50 15.35 2.64 -19.52
CA ILE A 50 15.28 2.79 -20.99
C ILE A 50 16.30 3.83 -21.48
N TYR A 51 16.34 4.98 -20.82
CA TYR A 51 17.28 6.06 -21.16
C TYR A 51 18.75 5.63 -21.02
N ALA A 52 19.08 4.95 -19.94
CA ALA A 52 20.42 4.39 -19.73
C ALA A 52 20.81 3.39 -20.81
N SER A 53 19.87 2.49 -21.20
CA SER A 53 20.11 1.54 -22.28
C SER A 53 20.33 2.22 -23.63
N ILE A 54 19.64 3.33 -23.92
CA ILE A 54 19.82 4.14 -25.12
C ILE A 54 21.21 4.82 -25.10
N LEU A 55 21.62 5.36 -23.96
CA LEU A 55 22.94 5.98 -23.81
C LEU A 55 24.08 4.98 -24.00
N ASP A 56 23.96 3.78 -23.45
CA ASP A 56 24.94 2.71 -23.68
C ASP A 56 25.00 2.31 -25.16
N LEU A 57 23.86 2.21 -25.84
CA LEU A 57 23.80 1.88 -27.26
C LEU A 57 24.48 2.94 -28.17
N ILE A 58 24.26 4.23 -27.88
CA ILE A 58 24.71 5.32 -28.76
C ILE A 58 26.14 5.76 -28.43
N TYR A 59 26.45 5.87 -27.13
CA TYR A 59 27.68 6.52 -26.64
C TYR A 59 28.62 5.56 -25.93
N HIS A 60 28.26 4.27 -25.79
CA HIS A 60 29.02 3.26 -25.04
C HIS A 60 29.38 3.72 -23.60
N ILE A 61 28.41 4.37 -22.94
CA ILE A 61 28.58 4.86 -21.58
C ILE A 61 28.38 3.69 -20.60
N GLU A 62 29.30 3.54 -19.65
CA GLU A 62 29.15 2.56 -18.58
C GLU A 62 27.92 2.88 -17.72
N ILE A 63 26.88 2.06 -17.80
CA ILE A 63 25.66 2.21 -16.99
C ILE A 63 25.74 1.48 -15.63
N GLY A 64 26.88 0.88 -15.31
CA GLY A 64 27.13 0.21 -14.03
C GLY A 64 26.77 1.05 -12.80
N PRO A 65 27.14 2.34 -12.71
CA PRO A 65 26.73 3.21 -11.60
C PRO A 65 25.21 3.38 -11.49
N ILE A 66 24.48 3.45 -12.58
CA ILE A 66 23.01 3.55 -12.58
C ILE A 66 22.39 2.26 -12.02
N ILE A 67 22.90 1.11 -12.46
CA ILE A 67 22.49 -0.20 -11.94
C ILE A 67 22.76 -0.29 -10.43
N ALA A 68 23.95 0.14 -9.99
CA ALA A 68 24.31 0.14 -8.58
C ALA A 68 23.34 1.00 -7.74
N VAL A 69 22.98 2.20 -8.20
CA VAL A 69 22.01 3.08 -7.53
C VAL A 69 20.62 2.41 -7.46
N LEU A 70 20.17 1.75 -8.52
CA LEU A 70 18.88 1.03 -8.52
C LEU A 70 18.89 -0.14 -7.51
N ILE A 71 19.98 -0.91 -7.44
CA ILE A 71 20.13 -2.01 -6.47
C ILE A 71 20.16 -1.45 -5.04
N ILE A 72 20.95 -0.41 -4.78
CA ILE A 72 21.01 0.25 -3.47
C ILE A 72 19.63 0.76 -3.07
N SER A 73 18.90 1.40 -3.98
CA SER A 73 17.54 1.89 -3.75
C SER A 73 16.59 0.76 -3.37
N ALA A 74 16.67 -0.39 -4.03
CA ALA A 74 15.85 -1.56 -3.72
C ALA A 74 16.17 -2.20 -2.36
N ILE A 75 17.44 -2.17 -1.94
CA ILE A 75 17.93 -2.75 -0.68
C ILE A 75 17.79 -1.76 0.49
N MET A 76 17.72 -0.45 0.23
CA MET A 76 17.72 0.60 1.24
C MET A 76 16.68 0.39 2.37
N PRO A 77 15.41 0.02 2.10
CA PRO A 77 14.45 -0.26 3.17
C PRO A 77 14.91 -1.38 4.10
N THR A 78 15.55 -2.41 3.55
CA THR A 78 16.12 -3.53 4.33
C THR A 78 17.28 -3.07 5.21
N LEU A 79 18.19 -2.26 4.65
CA LEU A 79 19.31 -1.71 5.41
C LEU A 79 18.83 -0.81 6.55
N LEU A 80 17.87 0.06 6.29
CA LEU A 80 17.27 0.92 7.31
C LEU A 80 16.56 0.11 8.40
N GLU A 81 15.87 -0.99 8.05
CA GLU A 81 15.23 -1.88 9.03
C GLU A 81 16.29 -2.55 9.92
N ILE A 82 17.40 -3.02 9.36
CA ILE A 82 18.50 -3.62 10.11
C ILE A 82 19.14 -2.60 11.06
N ILE A 83 19.47 -1.42 10.54
CA ILE A 83 20.07 -0.32 11.32
C ILE A 83 19.13 0.06 12.47
N ASN A 84 17.84 0.24 12.20
CA ASN A 84 16.86 0.60 13.20
C ASN A 84 16.74 -0.46 14.31
N ARG A 85 16.78 -1.75 13.96
CA ARG A 85 16.77 -2.86 14.93
C ARG A 85 18.04 -2.90 15.79
N ILE A 86 19.20 -2.53 15.22
CA ILE A 86 20.47 -2.49 15.98
C ILE A 86 20.49 -1.30 16.93
N ILE A 87 20.08 -0.11 16.45
CA ILE A 87 20.14 1.13 17.24
C ILE A 87 19.08 1.15 18.34
N PHE A 88 17.83 0.75 18.02
CA PHE A 88 16.69 0.80 18.95
C PHE A 88 16.36 -0.56 19.55
N LYS A 89 17.40 -1.32 19.91
CA LYS A 89 17.24 -2.62 20.60
C LYS A 89 16.48 -2.41 21.90
N LYS A 90 15.30 -3.04 22.03
CA LYS A 90 14.56 -3.05 23.30
C LYS A 90 15.33 -3.91 24.30
N GLU A 91 15.61 -3.38 25.48
CA GLU A 91 16.39 -4.02 26.57
C GLU A 91 15.86 -5.40 27.01
N ALA A 92 14.61 -5.71 26.74
CA ALA A 92 13.94 -6.95 27.15
C ALA A 92 14.09 -8.13 26.14
N GLU A 93 14.74 -7.96 24.98
CA GLU A 93 14.87 -9.05 23.99
C GLU A 93 16.21 -9.78 24.11
N THR A 94 16.15 -11.13 24.21
CA THR A 94 17.36 -11.97 24.17
C THR A 94 18.02 -11.83 22.80
N VAL A 95 19.36 -11.77 22.76
CA VAL A 95 20.16 -11.62 21.52
C VAL A 95 19.74 -12.64 20.45
N GLN A 96 19.45 -13.87 20.83
CA GLN A 96 19.02 -14.92 19.91
C GLN A 96 17.65 -14.65 19.28
N LYS A 97 16.65 -14.13 20.04
CA LYS A 97 15.34 -13.75 19.49
C LYS A 97 15.45 -12.55 18.54
N THR A 98 16.28 -11.57 18.89
CA THR A 98 16.55 -10.42 18.02
C THR A 98 17.18 -10.86 16.70
N PHE A 99 18.17 -11.76 16.75
CA PHE A 99 18.84 -12.29 15.56
C PHE A 99 17.89 -13.04 14.63
N THR A 100 17.07 -13.95 15.17
CA THR A 100 16.08 -14.72 14.40
C THR A 100 15.04 -13.81 13.74
N LYS A 101 14.51 -12.81 14.47
CA LYS A 101 13.56 -11.82 13.92
C LYS A 101 14.22 -10.95 12.85
N THR A 102 15.48 -10.57 13.01
CA THR A 102 16.22 -9.77 12.03
C THR A 102 16.41 -10.54 10.74
N ILE A 103 16.86 -11.80 10.80
CA ILE A 103 17.02 -12.66 9.61
C ILE A 103 15.68 -12.85 8.89
N SER A 104 14.60 -13.13 9.61
CA SER A 104 13.27 -13.26 9.02
C SER A 104 12.82 -11.97 8.36
N GLY A 105 13.08 -10.82 8.97
CA GLY A 105 12.80 -9.50 8.40
C GLY A 105 13.62 -9.20 7.14
N VAL A 106 14.90 -9.52 7.13
CA VAL A 106 15.78 -9.38 5.95
C VAL A 106 15.28 -10.25 4.81
N LYS A 107 14.99 -11.53 5.06
CA LYS A 107 14.45 -12.44 4.04
C LYS A 107 13.14 -11.89 3.45
N ALA A 108 12.22 -11.45 4.28
CA ALA A 108 10.95 -10.87 3.83
C ALA A 108 11.17 -9.60 3.00
N SER A 109 12.12 -8.73 3.38
CA SER A 109 12.42 -7.51 2.64
C SER A 109 13.08 -7.80 1.30
N LEU A 110 13.97 -8.80 1.22
CA LEU A 110 14.57 -9.23 -0.05
C LEU A 110 13.50 -9.79 -1.00
N VAL A 111 12.60 -10.64 -0.50
CA VAL A 111 11.49 -11.17 -1.31
C VAL A 111 10.60 -10.02 -1.82
N ARG A 112 10.24 -9.07 -0.96
CA ARG A 112 9.47 -7.88 -1.37
C ARG A 112 10.21 -7.06 -2.42
N GLY A 113 11.53 -6.88 -2.29
CA GLY A 113 12.36 -6.17 -3.27
C GLY A 113 12.36 -6.86 -4.64
N VAL A 114 12.57 -8.18 -4.67
CA VAL A 114 12.53 -8.97 -5.91
C VAL A 114 11.13 -8.91 -6.55
N LEU A 115 10.06 -9.06 -5.77
CA LEU A 115 8.68 -8.95 -6.28
C LEU A 115 8.38 -7.53 -6.79
N ALA A 116 8.85 -6.49 -6.10
CA ALA A 116 8.70 -5.11 -6.57
C ALA A 116 9.39 -4.87 -7.91
N LEU A 117 10.60 -5.41 -8.10
CA LEU A 117 11.30 -5.38 -9.39
C LEU A 117 10.57 -6.21 -10.46
N ALA A 118 10.03 -7.37 -10.09
CA ALA A 118 9.31 -8.24 -11.01
C ALA A 118 8.05 -7.57 -11.59
N ILE A 119 7.31 -6.82 -10.78
CA ILE A 119 6.06 -6.15 -11.22
C ILE A 119 6.27 -4.67 -11.59
N LEU A 120 7.51 -4.21 -11.66
CA LEU A 120 7.85 -2.80 -11.90
C LEU A 120 7.23 -2.23 -13.18
N PRO A 121 7.28 -2.90 -14.36
CA PRO A 121 6.66 -2.39 -15.57
C PRO A 121 5.15 -2.18 -15.46
N ASP A 122 4.46 -3.11 -14.83
CA ASP A 122 3.02 -3.03 -14.61
C ASP A 122 2.65 -1.87 -13.69
N LYS A 123 3.35 -1.73 -12.58
CA LYS A 123 3.20 -0.58 -11.67
C LYS A 123 3.49 0.74 -12.37
N ALA A 124 4.57 0.82 -13.15
CA ALA A 124 4.92 2.00 -13.92
C ALA A 124 3.81 2.39 -14.91
N TYR A 125 3.28 1.42 -15.65
CA TYR A 125 2.15 1.62 -16.55
C TYR A 125 0.89 2.09 -15.81
N PHE A 126 0.54 1.43 -14.71
CA PHE A 126 -0.64 1.78 -13.89
C PHE A 126 -0.54 3.19 -13.35
N SER A 127 0.59 3.55 -12.75
CA SER A 127 0.84 4.89 -12.20
C SER A 127 0.80 5.95 -13.29
N ALA A 128 1.50 5.76 -14.39
CA ALA A 128 1.52 6.69 -15.52
C ALA A 128 0.11 6.88 -16.12
N ASN A 129 -0.61 5.79 -16.35
CA ASN A 129 -1.98 5.83 -16.89
C ASN A 129 -2.94 6.56 -15.93
N ALA A 130 -2.86 6.30 -14.63
CA ALA A 130 -3.67 6.99 -13.63
C ALA A 130 -3.35 8.49 -13.59
N CYS A 131 -2.07 8.88 -13.65
CA CYS A 131 -1.63 10.28 -13.68
C CYS A 131 -2.15 10.97 -14.95
N ILE A 132 -1.95 10.39 -16.13
CA ILE A 132 -2.37 10.96 -17.42
C ILE A 132 -3.89 11.12 -17.46
N LYS A 133 -4.65 10.08 -17.09
CA LYS A 133 -6.12 10.13 -17.04
C LYS A 133 -6.61 11.23 -16.08
N THR A 134 -5.98 11.34 -14.90
CA THR A 134 -6.38 12.35 -13.92
C THR A 134 -6.08 13.76 -14.41
N LEU A 135 -4.91 13.98 -15.01
CA LEU A 135 -4.56 15.29 -15.60
C LEU A 135 -5.50 15.63 -16.76
N TYR A 136 -5.80 14.67 -17.64
CA TYR A 136 -6.76 14.88 -18.72
C TYR A 136 -8.15 15.25 -18.18
N ARG A 137 -8.63 14.53 -17.16
CA ARG A 137 -9.90 14.83 -16.50
C ARG A 137 -9.88 16.22 -15.84
N LEU A 138 -8.78 16.57 -15.17
CA LEU A 138 -8.64 17.84 -14.45
C LEU A 138 -8.62 19.05 -15.38
N PHE A 139 -7.89 18.97 -16.50
CA PHE A 139 -7.66 20.12 -17.35
C PHE A 139 -8.58 20.20 -18.57
N PHE A 140 -9.03 19.05 -19.07
CA PHE A 140 -9.80 18.98 -20.32
C PHE A 140 -11.24 18.54 -20.13
N SER A 141 -11.51 17.31 -19.71
CA SER A 141 -12.88 16.78 -19.71
C SER A 141 -13.74 17.28 -18.56
N LYS A 142 -13.14 17.58 -17.41
CA LYS A 142 -13.81 18.02 -16.16
C LYS A 142 -14.94 17.08 -15.69
N LYS A 143 -14.88 15.80 -16.08
CA LYS A 143 -15.88 14.76 -15.77
C LYS A 143 -15.21 13.56 -15.10
N HIS A 144 -16.02 12.72 -14.45
CA HIS A 144 -15.58 11.43 -13.89
C HIS A 144 -14.52 11.52 -12.79
N PHE A 145 -14.57 12.54 -11.93
CA PHE A 145 -13.61 12.72 -10.84
C PHE A 145 -13.79 11.71 -9.70
N LEU A 146 -14.98 11.18 -9.51
CA LEU A 146 -15.35 10.31 -8.40
C LEU A 146 -15.60 8.83 -8.83
N GLU A 147 -15.14 8.46 -10.01
CA GLU A 147 -15.18 7.05 -10.41
C GLU A 147 -14.21 6.24 -9.54
N TRP A 148 -14.77 5.35 -8.76
CA TRP A 148 -14.05 4.51 -7.85
C TRP A 148 -14.66 3.10 -7.82
N THR A 149 -13.82 2.10 -7.98
CA THR A 149 -14.20 0.70 -7.87
C THR A 149 -13.70 0.18 -6.52
N THR A 150 -14.57 -0.48 -5.76
CA THR A 150 -14.17 -1.09 -4.50
C THR A 150 -13.19 -2.25 -4.73
N ALA A 151 -12.34 -2.55 -3.75
CA ALA A 151 -11.43 -3.69 -3.82
C ALA A 151 -12.21 -5.01 -4.00
N GLU A 152 -13.36 -5.15 -3.32
CA GLU A 152 -14.23 -6.30 -3.42
C GLU A 152 -14.80 -6.48 -4.83
N GLU A 153 -15.28 -5.40 -5.45
CA GLU A 153 -15.80 -5.44 -6.83
C GLU A 153 -14.70 -5.76 -7.84
N ALA A 154 -13.51 -5.18 -7.65
CA ALA A 154 -12.35 -5.48 -8.49
C ALA A 154 -11.95 -6.96 -8.35
N GLU A 155 -11.98 -7.52 -7.14
CA GLU A 155 -11.65 -8.93 -6.89
C GLU A 155 -12.70 -9.88 -7.47
N LYS A 156 -14.00 -9.59 -7.32
CA LYS A 156 -15.09 -10.38 -7.92
C LYS A 156 -15.00 -10.44 -9.44
N ASN A 157 -14.60 -9.33 -10.07
CA ASN A 157 -14.49 -9.22 -11.52
C ASN A 157 -13.15 -9.73 -12.07
N ALA A 158 -12.15 -9.96 -11.21
CA ALA A 158 -10.84 -10.43 -11.62
C ALA A 158 -10.88 -11.91 -12.01
N LYS A 159 -10.46 -12.21 -13.25
CA LYS A 159 -10.23 -13.58 -13.67
C LYS A 159 -8.93 -14.11 -13.06
N LYS A 160 -9.00 -15.28 -12.39
CA LYS A 160 -7.87 -15.87 -11.63
C LYS A 160 -7.06 -16.90 -12.44
N ASP A 161 -7.22 -16.95 -13.76
CA ASP A 161 -6.47 -17.84 -14.63
C ASP A 161 -5.14 -17.25 -15.10
N LEU A 162 -4.16 -18.09 -15.44
CA LEU A 162 -2.81 -17.67 -15.83
C LEU A 162 -2.81 -16.73 -17.04
N VAL A 163 -3.67 -17.02 -18.04
CA VAL A 163 -3.76 -16.19 -19.26
C VAL A 163 -4.20 -14.77 -18.93
N SER A 164 -5.12 -14.61 -17.98
CA SER A 164 -5.57 -13.29 -17.53
C SER A 164 -4.47 -12.50 -16.83
N TYR A 165 -3.59 -13.14 -16.06
CA TYR A 165 -2.41 -12.47 -15.50
C TYR A 165 -1.47 -11.95 -16.59
N TYR A 166 -1.17 -12.75 -17.64
CA TYR A 166 -0.37 -12.29 -18.78
C TYR A 166 -1.05 -11.16 -19.54
N ARG A 167 -2.37 -11.20 -19.70
CA ARG A 167 -3.15 -10.13 -20.33
C ARG A 167 -3.15 -8.84 -19.52
N ASN A 168 -3.30 -8.94 -18.20
CA ASN A 168 -3.36 -7.78 -17.34
C ASN A 168 -2.00 -7.13 -17.15
N MET A 169 -0.92 -7.93 -17.11
CA MET A 169 0.47 -7.47 -16.97
C MET A 169 1.18 -7.33 -18.32
N THR A 170 0.48 -6.80 -19.33
CA THR A 170 1.01 -6.66 -20.72
C THR A 170 2.27 -5.81 -20.76
N ALA A 171 2.38 -4.77 -19.90
CA ALA A 171 3.58 -3.93 -19.82
C ALA A 171 4.83 -4.75 -19.46
N ASN A 172 4.70 -5.71 -18.54
CA ASN A 172 5.77 -6.63 -18.18
C ASN A 172 6.23 -7.47 -19.39
N VAL A 173 5.27 -8.01 -20.12
CA VAL A 173 5.57 -8.87 -21.30
C VAL A 173 6.24 -8.06 -22.40
N ILE A 174 5.72 -6.88 -22.71
CA ILE A 174 6.28 -6.00 -23.77
C ILE A 174 7.70 -5.57 -23.41
N LEU A 175 7.91 -5.00 -22.20
CA LEU A 175 9.24 -4.52 -21.81
C LEU A 175 10.23 -5.67 -21.62
N GLY A 176 9.79 -6.81 -21.10
CA GLY A 176 10.63 -8.00 -21.03
C GLY A 176 11.06 -8.52 -22.41
N ALA A 177 10.14 -8.60 -23.36
CA ALA A 177 10.44 -8.99 -24.74
C ALA A 177 11.38 -7.99 -25.44
N LEU A 178 11.11 -6.68 -25.28
CA LEU A 178 11.98 -5.63 -25.81
C LEU A 178 13.38 -5.69 -25.22
N GLY A 179 13.51 -5.95 -23.91
CA GLY A 179 14.81 -6.13 -23.27
C GLY A 179 15.60 -7.30 -23.85
N ILE A 180 14.97 -8.44 -24.13
CA ILE A 180 15.61 -9.57 -24.80
C ILE A 180 16.06 -9.20 -26.22
N VAL A 181 15.24 -8.50 -26.99
CA VAL A 181 15.61 -8.03 -28.33
C VAL A 181 16.80 -7.08 -28.30
N LEU A 182 16.84 -6.17 -27.34
CA LEU A 182 17.95 -5.21 -27.16
C LEU A 182 19.29 -5.90 -26.90
N LEU A 183 19.32 -7.08 -26.30
CA LEU A 183 20.55 -7.82 -26.06
C LEU A 183 21.31 -8.21 -27.33
N PHE A 184 20.62 -8.29 -28.47
CA PHE A 184 21.26 -8.59 -29.77
C PHE A 184 21.94 -7.34 -30.36
N VAL A 185 21.65 -6.17 -29.86
CA VAL A 185 22.12 -4.89 -30.40
C VAL A 185 23.07 -4.18 -29.43
N LEU A 186 22.87 -4.38 -28.13
CA LEU A 186 23.68 -3.77 -27.07
C LEU A 186 25.08 -4.41 -26.94
N PRO A 187 26.10 -3.64 -26.52
CA PRO A 187 27.40 -4.19 -26.17
C PRO A 187 27.29 -5.27 -25.09
N GLN A 188 28.08 -6.34 -25.23
CA GLN A 188 28.12 -7.42 -24.25
C GLN A 188 28.98 -7.02 -23.05
N ASN A 189 28.36 -6.41 -22.04
CA ASN A 189 28.99 -5.94 -20.82
C ASN A 189 28.13 -6.35 -19.58
N MET A 190 28.51 -5.90 -18.39
CA MET A 190 27.77 -6.20 -17.15
C MET A 190 26.32 -5.67 -17.20
N ALA A 191 26.06 -4.60 -17.93
CA ALA A 191 24.74 -4.03 -18.08
C ALA A 191 23.82 -4.94 -18.92
N SER A 192 24.35 -5.57 -19.99
CA SER A 192 23.60 -6.52 -20.80
C SER A 192 23.22 -7.77 -20.02
N ILE A 193 24.08 -8.26 -19.11
CA ILE A 193 23.75 -9.36 -18.20
C ILE A 193 22.60 -8.95 -17.26
N PHE A 194 22.68 -7.74 -16.68
CA PHE A 194 21.60 -7.22 -15.83
C PHE A 194 20.28 -7.11 -16.62
N LEU A 195 20.33 -6.53 -17.82
CA LEU A 195 19.16 -6.41 -18.68
C LEU A 195 18.55 -7.77 -19.02
N PHE A 196 19.38 -8.79 -19.25
CA PHE A 196 18.92 -10.16 -19.47
C PHE A 196 18.15 -10.71 -18.26
N ILE A 197 18.73 -10.60 -17.07
CA ILE A 197 18.12 -11.10 -15.83
C ILE A 197 16.79 -10.41 -15.56
N ILE A 198 16.75 -9.07 -15.66
CA ILE A 198 15.53 -8.32 -15.40
C ILE A 198 14.45 -8.57 -16.45
N SER A 199 14.82 -8.75 -17.73
CA SER A 199 13.90 -9.05 -18.82
C SER A 199 13.23 -10.41 -18.62
N ILE A 200 14.00 -11.44 -18.24
CA ILE A 200 13.44 -12.74 -17.89
C ILE A 200 12.51 -12.61 -16.68
N LEU A 201 12.93 -11.89 -15.63
CA LEU A 201 12.10 -11.67 -14.45
C LEU A 201 10.76 -11.02 -14.82
N TRP A 202 10.76 -10.04 -15.74
CA TRP A 202 9.54 -9.39 -16.21
C TRP A 202 8.64 -10.32 -17.02
N LEU A 203 9.21 -11.18 -17.86
CA LEU A 203 8.46 -12.17 -18.65
C LEU A 203 7.78 -13.23 -17.78
N ILE A 204 8.44 -13.66 -16.70
CA ILE A 204 7.89 -14.67 -15.79
C ILE A 204 7.05 -14.08 -14.65
N ALA A 205 7.10 -12.75 -14.44
CA ALA A 205 6.38 -12.07 -13.36
C ALA A 205 4.87 -12.39 -13.32
N PRO A 206 4.12 -12.40 -14.46
CA PRO A 206 2.71 -12.78 -14.45
C PRO A 206 2.47 -14.17 -13.87
N ALA A 207 3.34 -15.14 -14.22
CA ALA A 207 3.24 -16.50 -13.70
C ALA A 207 3.57 -16.57 -12.20
N ILE A 208 4.56 -15.82 -11.72
CA ILE A 208 4.89 -15.71 -10.30
C ILE A 208 3.68 -15.13 -9.53
N MET A 209 3.10 -14.02 -10.02
CA MET A 209 1.95 -13.39 -9.39
C MET A 209 0.73 -14.31 -9.36
N TRP A 210 0.44 -15.01 -10.47
CA TRP A 210 -0.61 -16.01 -10.50
C TRP A 210 -0.38 -17.12 -9.47
N TYR A 211 0.84 -17.64 -9.35
CA TYR A 211 1.17 -18.69 -8.40
C TYR A 211 0.99 -18.25 -6.94
N ILE A 212 1.47 -17.05 -6.60
CA ILE A 212 1.37 -16.48 -5.24
C ILE A 212 -0.08 -16.16 -4.87
N SER A 213 -0.90 -15.78 -5.86
CA SER A 213 -2.31 -15.43 -5.66
C SER A 213 -3.25 -16.64 -5.55
N LYS A 214 -2.73 -17.85 -5.70
CA LYS A 214 -3.56 -19.05 -5.47
C LYS A 214 -3.96 -19.15 -4.01
N GLU A 215 -5.24 -19.39 -3.79
CA GLU A 215 -5.73 -19.72 -2.45
C GLU A 215 -5.07 -21.02 -1.96
N ILE A 216 -4.28 -20.90 -0.93
CA ILE A 216 -3.80 -22.07 -0.21
C ILE A 216 -4.99 -22.59 0.60
N LYS A 217 -5.66 -23.62 0.07
CA LYS A 217 -6.63 -24.40 0.88
C LYS A 217 -5.86 -25.17 1.94
N LYS A 218 -5.33 -24.46 2.92
CA LYS A 218 -4.96 -25.09 4.17
C LYS A 218 -6.27 -25.42 4.87
N GLN A 219 -6.70 -26.66 4.77
CA GLN A 219 -7.54 -27.23 5.81
C GLN A 219 -6.65 -27.31 7.07
N GLU A 220 -6.42 -26.18 7.72
CA GLU A 220 -6.10 -26.23 9.11
C GLU A 220 -7.33 -26.81 9.78
N LYS A 221 -7.24 -28.07 10.26
CA LYS A 221 -8.09 -28.51 11.35
C LYS A 221 -7.89 -27.41 12.38
N LEU A 222 -8.92 -26.56 12.56
CA LEU A 222 -8.99 -25.66 13.69
C LEU A 222 -8.84 -26.56 14.91
N ASN A 223 -7.64 -26.65 15.47
CA ASN A 223 -7.47 -27.30 16.75
C ASN A 223 -8.40 -26.57 17.68
N GLU A 224 -9.29 -27.33 18.34
CA GLU A 224 -10.18 -26.77 19.34
C GLU A 224 -9.31 -25.94 20.31
N LEU A 225 -9.67 -24.67 20.46
CA LEU A 225 -8.97 -23.78 21.38
C LEU A 225 -9.03 -24.42 22.77
N LYS A 226 -7.89 -24.45 23.48
CA LYS A 226 -7.90 -24.83 24.89
C LYS A 226 -8.82 -23.89 25.65
N GLU A 227 -9.50 -24.39 26.66
CA GLU A 227 -10.44 -23.60 27.42
C GLU A 227 -9.80 -22.31 28.02
N GLU A 228 -8.54 -22.39 28.41
CA GLU A 228 -7.76 -21.24 28.88
C GLU A 228 -7.62 -20.14 27.79
N ASP A 229 -7.31 -20.54 26.54
CA ASP A 229 -7.17 -19.62 25.43
C ASP A 229 -8.52 -19.00 25.06
N LYS A 230 -9.60 -19.78 25.14
CA LYS A 230 -10.97 -19.30 24.90
C LYS A 230 -11.38 -18.28 25.96
N GLN A 231 -11.13 -18.54 27.23
CA GLN A 231 -11.42 -17.63 28.33
C GLN A 231 -10.59 -16.34 28.19
N TYR A 232 -9.34 -16.45 27.80
CA TYR A 232 -8.48 -15.30 27.52
C TYR A 232 -9.03 -14.43 26.40
N LEU A 233 -9.47 -15.02 25.28
CA LEU A 233 -10.08 -14.30 24.15
C LEU A 233 -11.40 -13.64 24.53
N LEU A 234 -12.26 -14.33 25.30
CA LEU A 234 -13.50 -13.76 25.82
C LEU A 234 -13.23 -12.55 26.72
N ASN A 235 -12.22 -12.61 27.58
CA ASN A 235 -11.82 -11.49 28.42
C ASN A 235 -11.32 -10.28 27.61
N ILE A 236 -10.55 -10.52 26.54
CA ILE A 236 -10.14 -9.46 25.61
C ILE A 236 -11.38 -8.86 24.93
N GLY A 237 -12.29 -9.71 24.43
CA GLY A 237 -13.55 -9.27 23.83
C GLY A 237 -14.37 -8.38 24.78
N LYS A 238 -14.51 -8.81 26.05
CA LYS A 238 -15.22 -8.03 27.06
C LYS A 238 -14.59 -6.67 27.34
N ARG A 239 -13.25 -6.60 27.41
CA ARG A 239 -12.53 -5.32 27.58
C ARG A 239 -12.68 -4.41 26.38
N THR A 240 -12.71 -4.99 25.17
CA THR A 240 -12.94 -4.24 23.92
C THR A 240 -14.37 -3.71 23.90
N TRP A 241 -15.35 -4.55 24.28
CA TRP A 241 -16.76 -4.15 24.40
C TRP A 241 -16.94 -2.98 25.40
N GLN A 242 -16.19 -2.98 26.50
CA GLN A 242 -16.27 -1.92 27.51
C GLN A 242 -16.03 -0.51 26.91
N TYR A 243 -15.14 -0.39 25.90
CA TYR A 243 -14.96 0.88 25.20
C TYR A 243 -16.25 1.37 24.54
N PHE A 244 -16.97 0.50 23.85
CA PHE A 244 -18.24 0.85 23.20
C PHE A 244 -19.31 1.13 24.25
N LYS A 245 -19.43 0.30 25.28
CA LYS A 245 -20.36 0.50 26.39
C LYS A 245 -20.21 1.84 27.06
N ASP A 246 -18.99 2.29 27.29
CA ASP A 246 -18.67 3.55 27.96
C ASP A 246 -18.90 4.78 27.08
N ASN A 247 -18.88 4.63 25.76
CA ASN A 247 -18.93 5.74 24.83
C ASN A 247 -20.19 5.83 23.97
N LEU A 248 -20.97 4.74 23.84
CA LEU A 248 -22.28 4.76 23.19
C LEU A 248 -23.36 5.09 24.21
N LYS A 249 -23.67 6.39 24.36
CA LYS A 249 -24.59 6.92 25.36
C LYS A 249 -25.65 7.81 24.72
N GLU A 250 -26.73 8.03 25.44
CA GLU A 250 -27.85 8.89 25.02
C GLU A 250 -27.38 10.33 24.71
N ASP A 251 -26.47 10.89 25.51
CA ASP A 251 -25.94 12.24 25.32
C ASP A 251 -25.13 12.40 24.02
N THR A 252 -24.62 11.32 23.46
CA THR A 252 -23.95 11.28 22.15
C THR A 252 -24.84 10.67 21.05
N HIS A 253 -26.13 10.50 21.27
CA HIS A 253 -27.07 9.80 20.37
C HIS A 253 -26.59 8.41 19.99
N TYR A 254 -25.94 7.72 20.91
CA TYR A 254 -25.29 6.40 20.70
C TYR A 254 -24.29 6.36 19.53
N LEU A 255 -23.74 7.52 19.14
CA LEU A 255 -22.72 7.61 18.13
C LEU A 255 -21.33 7.36 18.73
N PRO A 256 -20.49 6.51 18.11
CA PRO A 256 -19.16 6.22 18.59
C PRO A 256 -18.22 7.41 18.37
N PRO A 257 -17.34 7.73 19.33
CA PRO A 257 -16.30 8.73 19.13
C PRO A 257 -15.24 8.21 18.14
N ASP A 258 -14.48 9.14 17.55
CA ASP A 258 -13.41 8.83 16.60
C ASP A 258 -12.27 8.05 17.28
N ASN A 259 -11.86 8.49 18.45
CA ASN A 259 -10.82 7.84 19.23
C ASN A 259 -10.81 8.29 20.70
N TYR A 260 -10.06 7.53 21.52
CA TYR A 260 -9.74 7.85 22.89
C TYR A 260 -8.22 8.11 23.01
N GLN A 261 -7.83 9.22 23.61
CA GLN A 261 -6.43 9.65 23.76
C GLN A 261 -6.09 9.85 25.23
N GLU A 262 -5.27 8.98 25.81
CA GLU A 262 -4.93 9.03 27.24
C GLU A 262 -4.17 10.31 27.62
N ASP A 263 -3.27 10.76 26.73
CA ASP A 263 -2.35 11.88 27.01
C ASP A 263 -2.90 13.25 26.61
N ARG A 264 -4.18 13.35 26.21
CA ARG A 264 -4.79 14.61 25.75
C ARG A 264 -6.08 14.95 26.51
N LYS A 265 -6.41 16.23 26.51
CA LYS A 265 -7.70 16.73 27.01
C LYS A 265 -8.42 17.47 25.88
N PRO A 266 -9.69 17.17 25.58
CA PRO A 266 -10.46 16.05 26.15
C PRO A 266 -9.90 14.69 25.67
N LYS A 267 -10.02 13.65 26.51
CA LYS A 267 -9.56 12.29 26.18
C LYS A 267 -10.36 11.66 25.07
N VAL A 268 -11.66 11.92 25.03
CA VAL A 268 -12.61 11.41 24.02
C VAL A 268 -12.80 12.45 22.93
N VAL A 269 -12.60 12.07 21.68
CA VAL A 269 -12.79 12.96 20.52
C VAL A 269 -14.21 12.75 19.97
N LEU A 270 -15.12 13.67 20.31
CA LEU A 270 -16.55 13.64 19.98
C LEU A 270 -16.80 14.03 18.50
N ARG A 271 -16.21 13.33 17.59
CA ARG A 271 -16.55 13.31 16.16
C ARG A 271 -16.63 11.86 15.73
N THR A 272 -17.36 11.56 14.67
CA THR A 272 -17.52 10.19 14.17
C THR A 272 -17.40 10.13 12.66
N SER A 273 -17.42 8.92 12.11
CA SER A 273 -17.42 8.64 10.68
C SER A 273 -18.40 7.50 10.39
N SER A 274 -18.78 7.34 9.13
CA SER A 274 -19.62 6.20 8.69
C SER A 274 -18.97 4.85 9.00
N THR A 275 -17.66 4.76 8.94
CA THR A 275 -16.88 3.57 9.30
C THR A 275 -17.00 3.27 10.80
N ASN A 276 -16.85 4.30 11.65
CA ASN A 276 -16.97 4.13 13.09
C ASN A 276 -18.38 3.69 13.49
N ILE A 277 -19.41 4.27 12.86
CA ILE A 277 -20.81 3.86 13.08
C ILE A 277 -21.02 2.40 12.68
N GLY A 278 -20.57 1.99 11.50
CA GLY A 278 -20.66 0.60 11.05
C GLY A 278 -19.97 -0.38 11.98
N LEU A 279 -18.77 -0.03 12.50
CA LEU A 279 -18.06 -0.86 13.48
C LEU A 279 -18.76 -0.90 14.84
N ALA A 280 -19.39 0.21 15.26
CA ALA A 280 -20.15 0.25 16.51
C ALA A 280 -21.38 -0.66 16.44
N LEU A 281 -22.15 -0.66 15.33
CA LEU A 281 -23.26 -1.58 15.13
C LEU A 281 -22.83 -3.05 15.23
N LEU A 282 -21.70 -3.41 14.58
CA LEU A 282 -21.14 -4.76 14.71
C LEU A 282 -20.70 -5.07 16.14
N ALA A 283 -20.09 -4.12 16.85
CA ALA A 283 -19.66 -4.31 18.23
C ALA A 283 -20.86 -4.52 19.17
N VAL A 284 -21.97 -3.78 18.97
CA VAL A 284 -23.20 -3.92 19.77
C VAL A 284 -23.81 -5.32 19.59
N VAL A 285 -23.96 -5.79 18.35
CA VAL A 285 -24.48 -7.14 18.06
C VAL A 285 -23.54 -8.21 18.65
N SER A 286 -22.21 -8.06 18.47
CA SER A 286 -21.24 -8.99 19.03
C SER A 286 -21.23 -9.00 20.56
N GLY A 287 -21.48 -7.86 21.20
CA GLY A 287 -21.63 -7.75 22.64
C GLY A 287 -22.78 -8.60 23.18
N TYR A 288 -23.89 -8.62 22.47
CA TYR A 288 -25.03 -9.51 22.77
C TYR A 288 -24.69 -10.99 22.52
N ASP A 289 -24.17 -11.32 21.35
CA ASP A 289 -23.85 -12.70 20.97
C ASP A 289 -22.83 -13.36 21.94
N LEU A 290 -21.89 -12.56 22.47
CA LEU A 290 -20.90 -13.03 23.44
C LEU A 290 -21.38 -12.96 24.90
N GLY A 291 -22.63 -12.54 25.14
CA GLY A 291 -23.24 -12.47 26.46
C GLY A 291 -22.70 -11.33 27.36
N TYR A 292 -22.16 -10.26 26.78
CA TYR A 292 -21.66 -9.11 27.52
C TYR A 292 -22.73 -8.04 27.77
N GLU A 293 -23.81 -8.06 27.01
CA GLU A 293 -24.93 -7.11 27.09
C GLU A 293 -26.27 -7.84 27.01
N SER A 294 -27.33 -7.24 27.60
CA SER A 294 -28.67 -7.73 27.49
C SER A 294 -29.29 -7.41 26.13
N LEU A 295 -30.37 -8.11 25.74
CA LEU A 295 -31.10 -7.82 24.51
C LEU A 295 -31.73 -6.41 24.55
N GLU A 296 -32.25 -5.99 25.71
CA GLU A 296 -32.85 -4.69 25.93
C GLU A 296 -31.85 -3.56 25.70
N ASP A 297 -30.71 -3.62 26.38
CA ASP A 297 -29.61 -2.64 26.22
C ASP A 297 -29.03 -2.65 24.79
N THR A 298 -29.00 -3.82 24.12
CA THR A 298 -28.57 -3.94 22.73
C THR A 298 -29.49 -3.17 21.79
N ILE A 299 -30.81 -3.34 21.95
CA ILE A 299 -31.84 -2.64 21.12
C ILE A 299 -31.74 -1.12 21.35
N GLU A 300 -31.54 -0.71 22.58
CA GLU A 300 -31.40 0.74 22.91
C GLU A 300 -30.20 1.39 22.23
N ARG A 301 -29.09 0.63 22.03
CA ARG A 301 -27.84 1.13 21.40
C ARG A 301 -27.83 1.04 19.89
N LEU A 302 -28.75 0.29 19.26
CA LEU A 302 -28.88 0.16 17.81
C LEU A 302 -29.80 1.25 17.23
#